data_22f5e634b914eab54fa767f65c7b12a4
#
_entry.id   22f5e634b914eab54fa767f65c7b12a4
#
_cell.length_a   1.000
_cell.length_b   1.000
_cell.length_c   1.000
_cell.angle_alpha   90.00
_cell.angle_beta   90.00
_cell.angle_gamma   90.00
#
_symmetry.space_group_name_H-M   'P 1'
#
loop_
_entity.id
_entity.type
_entity.pdbx_description
1 polymer ?
#
loop_
_entity_poly.entity_id
_entity_poly.type
_entity_poly.pdbx_seq_one_letter_code
_entity_poly.pdbx_strand_id
1 'polypeptide(L)'
;MTLSSLGDEYLATVPTGRSVTPHWESGAEFRDEIFVGGLWRRGTGSLIESVDPSSGKIFATLHGAVEADVDDAVDTGLCAVRQSGWADRLPHERAAVLHRIGALIDAEVEQIATLQTIDTGKTLSETRALARSAAATFRYVAAAVETMEGAVTPSRGSYLTMSTHEPMGVIGSITPWNSPIASDAQKIAPALGAGNAVVAKPPVWAPWVTLLLARICERAGLPAGVLSVLPGPGRTVGDAIVRHPGIAKVTFTGGTDTGRALAHVAAEKLMPITLELGGKSPTIVFEDADLDQAVAGIMFGVFSSSGQSCIAGSRVFVQRSIFDEFVNRLVTATNALELGPGTDPRTQVAPMVAFSHRDNVSAMVDEAVLQGAKVLCGGMIPDEPRLADGAYYLPTILSVTDNSAPICQQEIFGPVAIVLPFDNESDLVDQANDTVFGLACGLWTTDFPRAWRIAKAISAGTVWVNTYKQFSISTPFSGLKDSGLGTEKGRDGIRSYMNQKSIYIDTAGQPLPWARTADNR
;
A
#
# COMPACT_ATOMS: atom_id res chain seq x y z
N MET A 1 18.00 40.61 -11.30
CA MET A 1 17.06 39.70 -11.91
C MET A 1 16.43 38.89 -10.79
N THR A 2 15.18 39.16 -10.52
CA THR A 2 14.44 38.65 -9.36
C THR A 2 13.89 37.25 -9.66
N LEU A 3 13.94 36.35 -8.69
CA LEU A 3 13.50 34.93 -8.74
C LEU A 3 11.99 34.69 -9.02
N SER A 4 11.25 35.69 -9.51
CA SER A 4 9.82 35.62 -9.78
C SER A 4 9.45 35.29 -11.24
N SER A 5 10.42 35.17 -12.15
CA SER A 5 10.12 35.00 -13.58
C SER A 5 10.31 33.58 -14.15
N LEU A 6 10.69 32.60 -13.32
CA LEU A 6 10.85 31.20 -13.75
C LEU A 6 9.71 30.27 -13.34
N GLY A 7 8.74 30.79 -12.56
CA GLY A 7 7.60 30.00 -12.09
C GLY A 7 6.39 29.97 -13.04
N ASP A 8 6.22 31.00 -13.86
CA ASP A 8 4.98 31.20 -14.61
C ASP A 8 4.96 30.55 -16.00
N GLU A 9 6.09 30.24 -16.60
CA GLU A 9 6.11 29.58 -17.92
C GLU A 9 5.86 28.06 -17.85
N TYR A 10 6.07 27.43 -16.70
CA TYR A 10 5.84 25.97 -16.52
C TYR A 10 4.37 25.62 -16.22
N LEU A 11 3.56 26.60 -15.79
CA LEU A 11 2.13 26.40 -15.49
C LEU A 11 1.20 26.76 -16.67
N ALA A 12 1.73 27.36 -17.72
CA ALA A 12 0.93 27.92 -18.82
C ALA A 12 0.44 26.91 -19.88
N THR A 13 0.72 25.60 -19.74
CA THR A 13 0.32 24.57 -20.71
C THR A 13 -0.66 23.52 -20.17
N VAL A 14 -1.17 23.68 -18.95
CA VAL A 14 -2.29 22.85 -18.46
C VAL A 14 -3.60 23.58 -18.82
N PRO A 15 -4.49 23.04 -19.66
CA PRO A 15 -5.77 23.66 -19.94
C PRO A 15 -6.60 23.74 -18.66
N THR A 16 -6.66 24.91 -18.03
CA THR A 16 -7.60 25.21 -16.96
C THR A 16 -8.97 25.48 -17.56
N GLY A 17 -9.95 24.67 -17.21
CA GLY A 17 -11.35 25.04 -17.41
C GLY A 17 -12.15 24.14 -18.32
N ARG A 18 -12.46 22.94 -17.88
CA ARG A 18 -13.79 22.35 -18.10
C ARG A 18 -14.30 21.86 -16.75
N SER A 19 -15.43 22.41 -16.33
CA SER A 19 -16.29 21.84 -15.30
C SER A 19 -16.63 20.41 -15.76
N VAL A 20 -15.94 19.41 -15.20
CA VAL A 20 -16.23 18.01 -15.46
C VAL A 20 -17.35 17.63 -14.52
N THR A 21 -18.59 17.72 -14.99
CA THR A 21 -19.67 16.93 -14.40
C THR A 21 -19.28 15.47 -14.48
N PRO A 22 -19.40 14.68 -13.41
CA PRO A 22 -19.08 13.26 -13.45
C PRO A 22 -20.03 12.54 -14.41
N HIS A 23 -19.54 12.15 -15.58
CA HIS A 23 -20.33 11.38 -16.55
C HIS A 23 -20.27 9.87 -16.27
N TRP A 24 -20.55 9.48 -15.02
CA TRP A 24 -20.66 8.04 -14.64
C TRP A 24 -21.86 7.37 -15.31
N GLU A 25 -22.88 8.15 -15.69
CA GLU A 25 -24.07 7.65 -16.38
C GLU A 25 -23.84 7.32 -17.87
N SER A 26 -22.70 7.70 -18.46
CA SER A 26 -22.51 7.60 -19.91
C SER A 26 -21.79 6.34 -20.40
N GLY A 27 -21.35 5.41 -19.52
CA GLY A 27 -20.71 4.14 -19.93
C GLY A 27 -19.39 4.27 -20.72
N ALA A 28 -18.94 5.48 -21.01
CA ALA A 28 -17.80 5.74 -21.89
C ALA A 28 -16.44 5.59 -21.20
N GLU A 29 -16.38 5.50 -19.88
CA GLU A 29 -15.14 5.44 -19.10
C GLU A 29 -14.73 4.03 -18.69
N PHE A 30 -15.66 3.09 -18.62
CA PHE A 30 -15.41 1.68 -18.31
C PHE A 30 -15.26 0.88 -19.61
N ARG A 31 -14.06 0.93 -20.20
CA ARG A 31 -13.78 0.14 -21.40
C ARG A 31 -13.32 -1.25 -21.00
N ASP A 32 -13.83 -2.27 -21.69
CA ASP A 32 -13.40 -3.66 -21.58
C ASP A 32 -11.99 -3.85 -22.21
N GLU A 33 -11.00 -3.16 -21.63
CA GLU A 33 -9.63 -3.10 -22.13
C GLU A 33 -8.61 -3.25 -20.99
N ILE A 34 -7.56 -4.03 -21.25
CA ILE A 34 -6.34 -4.11 -20.43
C ILE A 34 -5.22 -3.29 -21.11
N PHE A 35 -4.18 -2.92 -20.38
CA PHE A 35 -3.06 -2.14 -20.91
C PHE A 35 -1.79 -2.98 -20.98
N VAL A 36 -1.34 -3.30 -22.20
CA VAL A 36 -0.19 -4.17 -22.44
C VAL A 36 0.79 -3.52 -23.40
N GLY A 37 2.03 -3.33 -22.96
CA GLY A 37 3.09 -2.82 -23.81
C GLY A 37 2.86 -1.42 -24.41
N GLY A 38 1.99 -0.62 -23.82
CA GLY A 38 1.57 0.69 -24.34
C GLY A 38 0.35 0.64 -25.26
N LEU A 39 -0.35 -0.50 -25.35
CA LEU A 39 -1.55 -0.68 -26.16
C LEU A 39 -2.73 -1.07 -25.28
N TRP A 40 -3.88 -0.44 -25.55
CA TRP A 40 -5.16 -0.83 -24.98
C TRP A 40 -5.78 -1.92 -25.84
N ARG A 41 -6.12 -3.05 -25.21
CA ARG A 41 -6.76 -4.18 -25.92
C ARG A 41 -7.72 -4.91 -24.98
N ARG A 42 -8.72 -5.55 -25.53
CA ARG A 42 -9.61 -6.43 -24.74
C ARG A 42 -8.81 -7.61 -24.19
N GLY A 43 -9.02 -7.92 -22.90
CA GLY A 43 -8.52 -9.15 -22.30
C GLY A 43 -9.25 -10.38 -22.85
N THR A 44 -8.61 -11.55 -22.78
CA THR A 44 -9.19 -12.83 -23.22
C THR A 44 -9.47 -13.78 -22.06
N GLY A 45 -9.23 -13.35 -20.83
CA GLY A 45 -9.48 -14.11 -19.61
C GLY A 45 -10.94 -14.08 -19.16
N SER A 46 -11.19 -14.55 -17.94
CA SER A 46 -12.52 -14.56 -17.35
C SER A 46 -13.10 -13.15 -17.19
N LEU A 47 -14.43 -13.06 -17.30
CA LEU A 47 -15.15 -11.82 -17.00
C LEU A 47 -14.98 -11.46 -15.51
N ILE A 48 -14.62 -10.22 -15.25
CA ILE A 48 -14.57 -9.60 -13.93
C ILE A 48 -15.77 -8.66 -13.84
N GLU A 49 -16.63 -8.89 -12.86
CA GLU A 49 -17.75 -8.02 -12.54
C GLU A 49 -17.35 -7.12 -11.36
N SER A 50 -17.40 -5.80 -11.56
CA SER A 50 -17.21 -4.83 -10.51
C SER A 50 -18.53 -4.44 -9.91
N VAL A 51 -18.68 -4.69 -8.62
CA VAL A 51 -19.91 -4.50 -7.86
C VAL A 51 -19.73 -3.30 -6.93
N ASP A 52 -20.66 -2.35 -6.97
CA ASP A 52 -20.71 -1.28 -5.96
C ASP A 52 -21.09 -1.88 -4.59
N PRO A 53 -20.21 -1.85 -3.59
CA PRO A 53 -20.47 -2.44 -2.29
C PRO A 53 -21.61 -1.77 -1.52
N SER A 54 -21.96 -0.54 -1.89
CA SER A 54 -23.03 0.22 -1.23
C SER A 54 -24.43 -0.24 -1.64
N SER A 55 -24.56 -0.81 -2.86
CA SER A 55 -25.84 -1.15 -3.47
C SER A 55 -25.94 -2.58 -3.97
N GLY A 56 -24.84 -3.34 -3.97
CA GLY A 56 -24.78 -4.69 -4.53
C GLY A 56 -24.94 -4.76 -6.05
N LYS A 57 -24.95 -3.63 -6.76
CA LYS A 57 -25.18 -3.57 -8.20
C LYS A 57 -23.87 -3.63 -8.97
N ILE A 58 -23.87 -4.39 -10.08
CA ILE A 58 -22.78 -4.38 -11.05
C ILE A 58 -22.80 -3.02 -11.74
N PHE A 59 -21.68 -2.28 -11.69
CA PHE A 59 -21.55 -1.00 -12.37
C PHE A 59 -20.62 -1.07 -13.60
N ALA A 60 -19.75 -2.08 -13.67
CA ALA A 60 -18.85 -2.28 -14.79
C ALA A 60 -18.43 -3.76 -14.93
N THR A 61 -17.97 -4.12 -16.14
CA THR A 61 -17.43 -5.44 -16.44
C THR A 61 -16.16 -5.34 -17.27
N LEU A 62 -15.23 -6.27 -17.08
CA LEU A 62 -13.93 -6.29 -17.75
C LEU A 62 -13.51 -7.75 -18.01
N HIS A 63 -13.03 -8.06 -19.22
CA HIS A 63 -12.33 -9.31 -19.45
C HIS A 63 -10.89 -9.21 -18.94
N GLY A 64 -10.52 -10.10 -18.03
CA GLY A 64 -9.20 -10.13 -17.44
C GLY A 64 -8.11 -10.56 -18.42
N ALA A 65 -6.85 -10.36 -17.99
CA ALA A 65 -5.66 -10.87 -18.67
C ALA A 65 -5.51 -12.39 -18.47
N VAL A 66 -4.72 -13.00 -19.33
CA VAL A 66 -4.24 -14.39 -19.25
C VAL A 66 -2.71 -14.45 -19.22
N GLU A 67 -2.14 -15.64 -19.08
CA GLU A 67 -0.69 -15.86 -19.03
C GLU A 67 0.04 -15.26 -20.25
N ALA A 68 -0.49 -15.44 -21.45
CA ALA A 68 0.09 -14.85 -22.67
C ALA A 68 0.16 -13.32 -22.64
N ASP A 69 -0.78 -12.64 -21.96
CA ASP A 69 -0.70 -11.19 -21.76
C ASP A 69 0.43 -10.82 -20.79
N VAL A 70 0.79 -11.70 -19.86
CA VAL A 70 1.95 -11.51 -18.98
C VAL A 70 3.25 -11.65 -19.77
N ASP A 71 3.34 -12.66 -20.65
CA ASP A 71 4.49 -12.86 -21.53
C ASP A 71 4.71 -11.60 -22.40
N ASP A 72 3.66 -11.14 -23.10
CA ASP A 72 3.69 -9.92 -23.90
C ASP A 72 4.11 -8.68 -23.09
N ALA A 73 3.59 -8.53 -21.87
CA ALA A 73 3.90 -7.41 -21.01
C ALA A 73 5.36 -7.42 -20.52
N VAL A 74 5.90 -8.59 -20.21
CA VAL A 74 7.30 -8.73 -19.80
C VAL A 74 8.24 -8.52 -20.98
N ASP A 75 7.95 -9.10 -22.13
CA ASP A 75 8.78 -8.94 -23.33
C ASP A 75 8.84 -7.47 -23.79
N THR A 76 7.69 -6.80 -23.82
CA THR A 76 7.64 -5.36 -24.13
C THR A 76 8.34 -4.53 -23.06
N GLY A 77 8.24 -4.90 -21.77
CA GLY A 77 8.96 -4.28 -20.67
C GLY A 77 10.47 -4.41 -20.80
N LEU A 78 10.98 -5.60 -21.14
CA LEU A 78 12.41 -5.85 -21.40
C LEU A 78 12.92 -5.03 -22.59
N CYS A 79 12.12 -4.94 -23.66
CA CYS A 79 12.42 -4.09 -24.80
C CYS A 79 12.43 -2.60 -24.40
N ALA A 80 11.46 -2.13 -23.62
CA ALA A 80 11.37 -0.75 -23.18
C ALA A 80 12.56 -0.35 -22.30
N VAL A 81 12.99 -1.21 -21.39
CA VAL A 81 14.17 -0.96 -20.54
C VAL A 81 15.44 -0.84 -21.39
N ARG A 82 15.63 -1.71 -22.38
CA ARG A 82 16.88 -1.82 -23.16
C ARG A 82 16.90 -0.94 -24.40
N GLN A 83 15.79 -0.86 -25.15
CA GLN A 83 15.75 -0.26 -26.50
C GLN A 83 15.10 1.13 -26.51
N SER A 84 14.09 1.40 -25.68
CA SER A 84 13.52 2.74 -25.58
C SER A 84 14.39 3.70 -24.76
N GLY A 85 15.45 3.17 -24.15
CA GLY A 85 16.40 3.92 -23.34
C GLY A 85 15.81 4.40 -22.00
N TRP A 86 14.70 3.83 -21.51
CA TRP A 86 14.13 4.27 -20.22
C TRP A 86 15.11 4.09 -19.06
N ALA A 87 15.82 2.98 -19.01
CA ALA A 87 16.85 2.73 -18.00
C ALA A 87 18.04 3.70 -18.11
N ASP A 88 18.38 4.08 -19.33
CA ASP A 88 19.53 4.96 -19.62
C ASP A 88 19.16 6.46 -19.57
N ARG A 89 17.87 6.82 -19.47
CA ARG A 89 17.45 8.21 -19.27
C ARG A 89 18.08 8.76 -18.01
N LEU A 90 18.54 9.99 -18.09
CA LEU A 90 19.09 10.69 -16.94
C LEU A 90 18.02 10.83 -15.83
N PRO A 91 18.43 10.83 -14.54
CA PRO A 91 17.47 10.90 -13.44
C PRO A 91 16.46 12.05 -13.54
N HIS A 92 16.89 13.26 -13.96
CA HIS A 92 16.00 14.42 -14.12
C HIS A 92 14.99 14.25 -15.27
N GLU A 93 15.30 13.48 -16.32
CA GLU A 93 14.35 13.22 -17.41
C GLU A 93 13.25 12.25 -16.95
N ARG A 94 13.60 11.22 -16.16
CA ARG A 94 12.62 10.34 -15.51
C ARG A 94 11.79 11.11 -14.49
N ALA A 95 12.44 11.95 -13.67
CA ALA A 95 11.78 12.82 -12.71
C ALA A 95 10.74 13.73 -13.36
N ALA A 96 11.04 14.32 -14.52
CA ALA A 96 10.11 15.16 -15.26
C ALA A 96 8.82 14.40 -15.66
N VAL A 97 8.92 13.12 -16.05
CA VAL A 97 7.73 12.28 -16.32
C VAL A 97 6.93 12.04 -15.03
N LEU A 98 7.62 11.67 -13.94
CA LEU A 98 6.97 11.40 -12.65
C LEU A 98 6.28 12.66 -12.09
N HIS A 99 6.87 13.83 -12.24
CA HIS A 99 6.24 15.11 -11.86
C HIS A 99 4.96 15.35 -12.66
N ARG A 100 4.96 15.09 -13.99
CA ARG A 100 3.75 15.21 -14.81
C ARG A 100 2.67 14.21 -14.38
N ILE A 101 3.04 12.96 -14.06
CA ILE A 101 2.08 11.97 -13.52
C ILE A 101 1.45 12.51 -12.23
N GLY A 102 2.27 12.99 -11.28
CA GLY A 102 1.78 13.57 -10.03
C GLY A 102 0.86 14.78 -10.25
N ALA A 103 1.17 15.65 -11.21
CA ALA A 103 0.34 16.81 -11.55
C ALA A 103 -1.01 16.39 -12.17
N LEU A 104 -1.03 15.38 -13.04
CA LEU A 104 -2.27 14.86 -13.63
C LEU A 104 -3.15 14.16 -12.60
N ILE A 105 -2.57 13.39 -11.67
CA ILE A 105 -3.31 12.80 -10.55
C ILE A 105 -3.98 13.89 -9.71
N ASP A 106 -3.27 14.99 -9.38
CA ASP A 106 -3.86 16.10 -8.62
C ASP A 106 -4.98 16.81 -9.38
N ALA A 107 -4.82 16.98 -10.69
CA ALA A 107 -5.87 17.58 -11.52
C ALA A 107 -7.14 16.71 -11.59
N GLU A 108 -7.01 15.40 -11.39
CA GLU A 108 -8.10 14.43 -11.51
C GLU A 108 -8.50 13.81 -10.15
N VAL A 109 -8.15 14.44 -9.02
CA VAL A 109 -8.43 13.90 -7.67
C VAL A 109 -9.89 13.51 -7.49
N GLU A 110 -10.84 14.35 -7.94
CA GLU A 110 -12.28 14.07 -7.76
C GLU A 110 -12.72 12.86 -8.59
N GLN A 111 -12.24 12.73 -9.82
CA GLN A 111 -12.52 11.60 -10.68
C GLN A 111 -11.97 10.30 -10.08
N ILE A 112 -10.70 10.30 -9.69
CA ILE A 112 -10.03 9.16 -9.06
C ILE A 112 -10.74 8.78 -7.76
N ALA A 113 -11.08 9.77 -6.92
CA ALA A 113 -11.75 9.53 -5.65
C ALA A 113 -13.13 8.91 -5.83
N THR A 114 -13.94 9.45 -6.75
CA THR A 114 -15.30 8.94 -7.01
C THR A 114 -15.24 7.52 -7.54
N LEU A 115 -14.36 7.25 -8.53
CA LEU A 115 -14.16 5.91 -9.08
C LEU A 115 -13.78 4.92 -7.96
N GLN A 116 -12.80 5.28 -7.14
CA GLN A 116 -12.34 4.41 -6.06
C GLN A 116 -13.41 4.22 -4.98
N THR A 117 -14.26 5.23 -4.72
CA THR A 117 -15.39 5.10 -3.78
C THR A 117 -16.41 4.09 -4.27
N ILE A 118 -16.78 4.12 -5.56
CA ILE A 118 -17.72 3.15 -6.15
C ILE A 118 -17.12 1.74 -6.19
N ASP A 119 -15.84 1.64 -6.52
CA ASP A 119 -15.12 0.37 -6.70
C ASP A 119 -14.80 -0.33 -5.36
N THR A 120 -14.65 0.42 -4.25
CA THR A 120 -14.23 -0.13 -2.96
C THR A 120 -15.20 0.10 -1.80
N GLY A 121 -16.21 0.92 -1.99
CA GLY A 121 -17.14 1.34 -0.95
C GLY A 121 -16.65 2.46 -0.04
N LYS A 122 -15.35 2.81 -0.04
CA LYS A 122 -14.76 3.83 0.86
C LYS A 122 -15.44 5.19 0.76
N THR A 123 -15.32 5.99 1.83
CA THR A 123 -15.82 7.37 1.80
C THR A 123 -15.04 8.25 0.82
N LEU A 124 -15.71 9.24 0.21
CA LEU A 124 -15.06 10.21 -0.68
C LEU A 124 -13.93 10.98 0.01
N SER A 125 -14.03 11.23 1.30
CA SER A 125 -12.96 11.88 2.06
C SER A 125 -11.69 11.03 2.11
N GLU A 126 -11.82 9.72 2.32
CA GLU A 126 -10.71 8.78 2.33
C GLU A 126 -10.09 8.61 0.94
N THR A 127 -10.91 8.45 -0.09
CA THR A 127 -10.43 8.23 -1.46
C THR A 127 -9.77 9.48 -2.05
N ARG A 128 -10.22 10.69 -1.70
CA ARG A 128 -9.52 11.95 -2.01
C ARG A 128 -8.15 12.00 -1.33
N ALA A 129 -8.06 11.59 -0.06
CA ALA A 129 -6.78 11.55 0.65
C ALA A 129 -5.82 10.54 -0.01
N LEU A 130 -6.30 9.38 -0.43
CA LEU A 130 -5.50 8.38 -1.15
C LEU A 130 -5.02 8.89 -2.51
N ALA A 131 -5.87 9.59 -3.28
CA ALA A 131 -5.47 10.19 -4.56
C ALA A 131 -4.39 11.26 -4.38
N ARG A 132 -4.54 12.17 -3.40
CA ARG A 132 -3.53 13.17 -3.08
C ARG A 132 -2.22 12.54 -2.59
N SER A 133 -2.30 11.46 -1.81
CA SER A 133 -1.13 10.69 -1.37
C SER A 133 -0.40 10.07 -2.56
N ALA A 134 -1.12 9.55 -3.55
CA ALA A 134 -0.53 9.01 -4.78
C ALA A 134 0.21 10.10 -5.57
N ALA A 135 -0.40 11.26 -5.79
CA ALA A 135 0.24 12.40 -6.45
C ALA A 135 1.52 12.84 -5.72
N ALA A 136 1.44 12.96 -4.40
CA ALA A 136 2.58 13.33 -3.57
C ALA A 136 3.70 12.27 -3.60
N THR A 137 3.35 10.98 -3.72
CA THR A 137 4.33 9.88 -3.86
C THR A 137 5.10 9.99 -5.17
N PHE A 138 4.43 10.22 -6.30
CA PHE A 138 5.11 10.44 -7.58
C PHE A 138 6.05 11.65 -7.53
N ARG A 139 5.63 12.77 -6.92
CA ARG A 139 6.50 13.96 -6.76
C ARG A 139 7.69 13.71 -5.85
N TYR A 140 7.47 13.02 -4.73
CA TYR A 140 8.55 12.68 -3.82
C TYR A 140 9.60 11.81 -4.52
N VAL A 141 9.16 10.78 -5.24
CA VAL A 141 10.08 9.90 -5.99
C VAL A 141 10.82 10.69 -7.06
N ALA A 142 10.14 11.57 -7.80
CA ALA A 142 10.77 12.44 -8.78
C ALA A 142 11.92 13.26 -8.17
N ALA A 143 11.65 13.96 -7.08
CA ALA A 143 12.68 14.75 -6.37
C ALA A 143 13.80 13.87 -5.77
N ALA A 144 13.45 12.68 -5.26
CA ALA A 144 14.41 11.80 -4.61
C ALA A 144 15.40 11.19 -5.60
N VAL A 145 14.95 10.76 -6.81
CA VAL A 145 15.83 10.10 -7.78
C VAL A 145 16.89 11.03 -8.34
N GLU A 146 16.63 12.35 -8.40
CA GLU A 146 17.63 13.34 -8.81
C GLU A 146 18.75 13.54 -7.77
N THR A 147 18.51 13.12 -6.55
CA THR A 147 19.45 13.29 -5.42
C THR A 147 19.97 11.95 -4.88
N MET A 148 19.77 10.86 -5.62
CA MET A 148 20.32 9.56 -5.26
C MET A 148 21.78 9.46 -5.65
N GLU A 149 22.63 9.22 -4.66
CA GLU A 149 24.09 9.22 -4.81
C GLU A 149 24.62 7.79 -4.93
N GLY A 150 25.71 7.64 -5.70
CA GLY A 150 26.69 6.59 -5.54
C GLY A 150 27.76 6.97 -4.54
N ALA A 151 28.63 6.05 -4.17
CA ALA A 151 29.73 6.30 -3.26
C ALA A 151 31.09 6.11 -3.95
N VAL A 152 32.05 7.01 -3.68
CA VAL A 152 33.46 6.78 -3.89
C VAL A 152 34.03 6.27 -2.58
N THR A 153 34.43 5.00 -2.55
CA THR A 153 34.90 4.34 -1.32
C THR A 153 36.42 4.42 -1.19
N PRO A 154 36.99 4.40 0.03
CA PRO A 154 38.45 4.39 0.21
C PRO A 154 39.09 3.17 -0.45
N SER A 155 40.03 3.40 -1.36
CA SER A 155 40.81 2.35 -2.00
C SER A 155 41.94 1.84 -1.09
N ARG A 156 42.35 0.58 -1.29
CA ARG A 156 43.50 -0.04 -0.58
C ARG A 156 44.70 -0.28 -1.49
N GLY A 157 44.73 0.37 -2.63
CA GLY A 157 45.78 0.23 -3.63
C GLY A 157 45.65 1.28 -4.72
N SER A 158 46.40 1.09 -5.81
CA SER A 158 46.40 2.02 -6.94
C SER A 158 45.18 1.82 -7.84
N TYR A 159 43.99 1.96 -7.28
CA TYR A 159 42.72 1.87 -8.02
C TYR A 159 41.67 2.78 -7.38
N LEU A 160 40.79 3.31 -8.21
CA LEU A 160 39.59 4.02 -7.79
C LEU A 160 38.47 3.01 -7.57
N THR A 161 37.73 3.14 -6.46
CA THR A 161 36.56 2.31 -6.17
C THR A 161 35.30 3.15 -6.09
N MET A 162 34.25 2.67 -6.77
CA MET A 162 32.95 3.31 -6.77
C MET A 162 31.85 2.29 -6.53
N SER A 163 30.77 2.72 -5.90
CA SER A 163 29.52 1.99 -5.79
C SER A 163 28.42 2.76 -6.52
N THR A 164 27.74 2.11 -7.46
CA THR A 164 26.64 2.68 -8.25
C THR A 164 25.37 1.89 -8.07
N HIS A 165 24.24 2.46 -8.49
CA HIS A 165 22.94 1.81 -8.46
C HIS A 165 22.39 1.75 -9.89
N GLU A 166 21.91 0.58 -10.30
CA GLU A 166 21.39 0.31 -11.65
C GLU A 166 19.97 -0.27 -11.56
N PRO A 167 19.10 -0.03 -12.58
CA PRO A 167 17.78 -0.66 -12.63
C PRO A 167 17.87 -2.19 -12.61
N MET A 168 16.88 -2.85 -12.02
CA MET A 168 16.79 -4.32 -12.00
C MET A 168 16.28 -4.90 -13.32
N GLY A 169 15.37 -4.18 -14.01
CA GLY A 169 14.72 -4.64 -15.24
C GLY A 169 13.21 -4.52 -15.20
N VAL A 170 12.47 -5.63 -15.27
CA VAL A 170 11.01 -5.64 -15.18
C VAL A 170 10.56 -6.03 -13.78
N ILE A 171 9.70 -5.21 -13.20
CA ILE A 171 9.17 -5.40 -11.84
C ILE A 171 7.72 -5.88 -11.92
N GLY A 172 7.41 -6.99 -11.25
CA GLY A 172 6.05 -7.42 -10.99
C GLY A 172 5.46 -6.68 -9.79
N SER A 173 4.40 -5.90 -9.98
CA SER A 173 3.69 -5.17 -8.93
C SER A 173 2.31 -5.75 -8.71
N ILE A 174 2.04 -6.32 -7.54
CA ILE A 174 0.74 -6.90 -7.19
C ILE A 174 0.17 -6.14 -6.01
N THR A 175 -0.97 -5.45 -6.22
CA THR A 175 -1.51 -4.47 -5.28
C THR A 175 -2.83 -4.93 -4.66
N PRO A 176 -3.17 -4.43 -3.45
CA PRO A 176 -4.38 -4.78 -2.73
C PRO A 176 -5.56 -3.90 -3.14
N TRP A 177 -6.74 -4.30 -2.72
CA TRP A 177 -8.00 -3.60 -3.01
C TRP A 177 -8.35 -2.50 -1.99
N ASN A 178 -7.72 -2.48 -0.82
CA ASN A 178 -8.12 -1.58 0.26
C ASN A 178 -7.59 -0.14 0.13
N SER A 179 -6.56 0.10 -0.69
CA SER A 179 -6.07 1.44 -1.01
C SER A 179 -5.43 1.50 -2.40
N PRO A 180 -6.17 1.19 -3.48
CA PRO A 180 -5.61 0.88 -4.79
C PRO A 180 -4.64 1.95 -5.30
N ILE A 181 -5.11 3.19 -5.54
CA ILE A 181 -4.27 4.26 -6.14
C ILE A 181 -3.02 4.59 -5.31
N ALA A 182 -3.12 4.57 -3.98
CA ALA A 182 -1.98 4.86 -3.11
C ALA A 182 -0.97 3.71 -3.10
N SER A 183 -1.45 2.45 -3.07
CA SER A 183 -0.61 1.25 -3.15
C SER A 183 0.07 1.12 -4.51
N ASP A 184 -0.64 1.42 -5.60
CA ASP A 184 -0.07 1.47 -6.94
C ASP A 184 1.05 2.52 -7.01
N ALA A 185 0.81 3.73 -6.54
CA ALA A 185 1.80 4.80 -6.53
C ALA A 185 3.05 4.41 -5.71
N GLN A 186 2.86 3.76 -4.55
CA GLN A 186 3.97 3.34 -3.68
C GLN A 186 4.88 2.29 -4.32
N LYS A 187 4.39 1.51 -5.28
CA LYS A 187 5.16 0.47 -5.98
C LYS A 187 5.62 0.92 -7.36
N ILE A 188 4.72 1.53 -8.14
CA ILE A 188 4.98 1.93 -9.52
C ILE A 188 5.94 3.12 -9.57
N ALA A 189 5.71 4.18 -8.77
CA ALA A 189 6.56 5.37 -8.83
C ALA A 189 8.04 5.07 -8.53
N PRO A 190 8.42 4.38 -7.43
CA PRO A 190 9.83 4.08 -7.17
C PRO A 190 10.44 3.13 -8.19
N ALA A 191 9.69 2.15 -8.71
CA ALA A 191 10.16 1.26 -9.76
C ALA A 191 10.48 2.03 -11.06
N LEU A 192 9.56 2.91 -11.49
CA LEU A 192 9.77 3.79 -12.66
C LEU A 192 10.92 4.79 -12.42
N GLY A 193 10.95 5.42 -11.25
CA GLY A 193 12.01 6.35 -10.87
C GLY A 193 13.40 5.71 -10.90
N ALA A 194 13.51 4.47 -10.47
CA ALA A 194 14.72 3.66 -10.53
C ALA A 194 15.12 3.24 -11.97
N GLY A 195 14.26 3.48 -12.98
CA GLY A 195 14.54 3.15 -14.38
C GLY A 195 14.04 1.76 -14.80
N ASN A 196 13.18 1.11 -14.04
CA ASN A 196 12.59 -0.18 -14.37
C ASN A 196 11.31 -0.04 -15.21
N ALA A 197 10.92 -1.12 -15.90
CA ALA A 197 9.55 -1.31 -16.36
C ALA A 197 8.72 -2.03 -15.30
N VAL A 198 7.38 -1.89 -15.36
CA VAL A 198 6.45 -2.43 -14.39
C VAL A 198 5.33 -3.20 -15.08
N VAL A 199 5.10 -4.43 -14.62
CA VAL A 199 3.90 -5.21 -14.92
C VAL A 199 3.04 -5.21 -13.65
N ALA A 200 1.98 -4.41 -13.67
CA ALA A 200 1.10 -4.20 -12.53
C ALA A 200 -0.14 -5.10 -12.63
N LYS A 201 -0.41 -5.82 -11.56
CA LYS A 201 -1.65 -6.61 -11.39
C LYS A 201 -2.52 -5.97 -10.31
N PRO A 202 -3.58 -5.24 -10.69
CA PRO A 202 -4.55 -4.72 -9.75
C PRO A 202 -5.37 -5.85 -9.09
N PRO A 203 -6.03 -5.57 -7.95
CA PRO A 203 -6.96 -6.50 -7.34
C PRO A 203 -8.19 -6.72 -8.24
N VAL A 204 -8.78 -7.91 -8.15
CA VAL A 204 -9.98 -8.26 -8.95
C VAL A 204 -11.20 -7.43 -8.49
N TRP A 205 -11.28 -7.12 -7.20
CA TRP A 205 -12.40 -6.34 -6.65
C TRP A 205 -12.34 -4.83 -6.94
N ALA A 206 -11.16 -4.30 -7.32
CA ALA A 206 -11.01 -2.86 -7.58
C ALA A 206 -9.94 -2.59 -8.67
N PRO A 207 -10.19 -2.99 -9.93
CA PRO A 207 -9.18 -2.88 -10.98
C PRO A 207 -9.14 -1.51 -11.65
N TRP A 208 -10.22 -0.74 -11.57
CA TRP A 208 -10.46 0.41 -12.46
C TRP A 208 -9.53 1.59 -12.20
N VAL A 209 -9.18 1.85 -10.94
CA VAL A 209 -8.31 2.99 -10.63
C VAL A 209 -6.87 2.76 -11.11
N THR A 210 -6.40 1.51 -11.15
CA THR A 210 -5.08 1.17 -11.72
C THR A 210 -5.07 1.34 -13.24
N LEU A 211 -6.17 0.98 -13.92
CA LEU A 211 -6.34 1.24 -15.36
C LEU A 211 -6.39 2.74 -15.65
N LEU A 212 -7.07 3.52 -14.80
CA LEU A 212 -7.05 4.99 -14.92
C LEU A 212 -5.64 5.55 -14.71
N LEU A 213 -4.86 5.01 -13.75
CA LEU A 213 -3.46 5.40 -13.56
C LEU A 213 -2.61 5.11 -14.81
N ALA A 214 -2.85 3.99 -15.52
CA ALA A 214 -2.17 3.71 -16.79
C ALA A 214 -2.46 4.79 -17.84
N ARG A 215 -3.71 5.25 -17.99
CA ARG A 215 -4.07 6.37 -18.88
C ARG A 215 -3.38 7.67 -18.48
N ILE A 216 -3.29 7.94 -17.19
CA ILE A 216 -2.56 9.11 -16.67
C ILE A 216 -1.07 9.01 -17.02
N CYS A 217 -0.45 7.84 -16.84
CA CYS A 217 0.95 7.60 -17.18
C CYS A 217 1.22 7.78 -18.68
N GLU A 218 0.34 7.27 -19.55
CA GLU A 218 0.40 7.45 -21.01
C GLU A 218 0.35 8.93 -21.37
N ARG A 219 -0.62 9.68 -20.85
CA ARG A 219 -0.77 11.15 -21.08
C ARG A 219 0.40 11.97 -20.53
N ALA A 220 1.05 11.49 -19.46
CA ALA A 220 2.26 12.10 -18.93
C ALA A 220 3.50 11.88 -19.80
N GLY A 221 3.39 11.07 -20.86
CA GLY A 221 4.49 10.76 -21.77
C GLY A 221 5.42 9.66 -21.26
N LEU A 222 4.90 8.74 -20.44
CA LEU A 222 5.63 7.49 -20.12
C LEU A 222 5.78 6.67 -21.41
N PRO A 223 6.97 6.21 -21.78
CA PRO A 223 7.17 5.46 -23.01
C PRO A 223 6.37 4.14 -23.04
N ALA A 224 5.95 3.74 -24.23
CA ALA A 224 5.28 2.46 -24.43
C ALA A 224 6.15 1.29 -23.90
N GLY A 225 5.52 0.29 -23.30
CA GLY A 225 6.19 -0.86 -22.71
C GLY A 225 6.73 -0.66 -21.28
N VAL A 226 6.90 0.58 -20.82
CA VAL A 226 7.43 0.85 -19.46
C VAL A 226 6.41 0.50 -18.37
N LEU A 227 5.12 0.57 -18.67
CA LEU A 227 4.04 0.13 -17.78
C LEU A 227 3.06 -0.76 -18.55
N SER A 228 2.69 -1.88 -17.94
CA SER A 228 1.55 -2.71 -18.33
C SER A 228 0.65 -2.91 -17.11
N VAL A 229 -0.68 -2.98 -17.31
CA VAL A 229 -1.69 -3.20 -16.27
C VAL A 229 -2.57 -4.36 -16.66
N LEU A 230 -2.50 -5.44 -15.89
CA LEU A 230 -3.09 -6.73 -16.17
C LEU A 230 -4.07 -7.15 -15.07
N PRO A 231 -5.34 -6.67 -15.11
CA PRO A 231 -6.38 -7.19 -14.23
C PRO A 231 -6.60 -8.68 -14.48
N GLY A 232 -6.76 -9.45 -13.40
CA GLY A 232 -7.03 -10.89 -13.53
C GLY A 232 -6.88 -11.62 -12.20
N PRO A 233 -7.31 -12.89 -12.12
CA PRO A 233 -7.22 -13.69 -10.92
C PRO A 233 -5.76 -13.86 -10.44
N GLY A 234 -5.57 -13.89 -9.11
CA GLY A 234 -4.24 -14.10 -8.53
C GLY A 234 -3.60 -15.43 -8.93
N ARG A 235 -4.42 -16.49 -9.05
CA ARG A 235 -3.96 -17.85 -9.39
C ARG A 235 -3.50 -18.01 -10.85
N THR A 236 -3.86 -17.09 -11.73
CA THR A 236 -3.45 -17.09 -13.14
C THR A 236 -2.45 -15.96 -13.38
N VAL A 237 -2.91 -14.72 -13.44
CA VAL A 237 -2.05 -13.56 -13.75
C VAL A 237 -1.00 -13.31 -12.67
N GLY A 238 -1.37 -13.43 -11.39
CA GLY A 238 -0.41 -13.24 -10.28
C GLY A 238 0.68 -14.30 -10.28
N ASP A 239 0.31 -15.58 -10.43
CA ASP A 239 1.26 -16.69 -10.48
C ASP A 239 2.15 -16.61 -11.72
N ALA A 240 1.58 -16.29 -12.91
CA ALA A 240 2.34 -16.08 -14.13
C ALA A 240 3.40 -14.97 -13.96
N ILE A 241 3.05 -13.81 -13.38
CA ILE A 241 4.01 -12.73 -13.11
C ILE A 241 5.17 -13.21 -12.23
N VAL A 242 4.87 -13.88 -11.10
CA VAL A 242 5.91 -14.27 -10.14
C VAL A 242 6.82 -15.36 -10.71
N ARG A 243 6.28 -16.27 -11.53
CA ARG A 243 7.06 -17.36 -12.15
C ARG A 243 7.80 -16.95 -13.42
N HIS A 244 7.41 -15.85 -14.08
CA HIS A 244 7.99 -15.46 -15.34
C HIS A 244 9.50 -15.19 -15.22
N PRO A 245 10.37 -15.80 -16.06
CA PRO A 245 11.83 -15.68 -15.94
C PRO A 245 12.35 -14.25 -16.16
N GLY A 246 11.64 -13.42 -16.92
CA GLY A 246 11.98 -12.03 -17.20
C GLY A 246 11.62 -11.04 -16.09
N ILE A 247 10.89 -11.46 -15.05
CA ILE A 247 10.61 -10.64 -13.87
C ILE A 247 11.81 -10.67 -12.92
N ALA A 248 12.41 -9.50 -12.70
CA ALA A 248 13.61 -9.32 -11.88
C ALA A 248 13.32 -9.16 -10.39
N LYS A 249 12.15 -8.67 -10.04
CA LYS A 249 11.68 -8.47 -8.65
C LYS A 249 10.17 -8.47 -8.62
N VAL A 250 9.60 -8.96 -7.52
CA VAL A 250 8.18 -8.79 -7.21
C VAL A 250 8.01 -7.91 -5.98
N THR A 251 7.02 -7.00 -6.02
CA THR A 251 6.52 -6.26 -4.88
C THR A 251 5.05 -6.58 -4.70
N PHE A 252 4.68 -7.03 -3.51
CA PHE A 252 3.34 -7.51 -3.18
C PHE A 252 2.81 -6.84 -1.92
N THR A 253 1.54 -6.44 -1.93
CA THR A 253 0.79 -6.13 -0.71
C THR A 253 -0.50 -6.93 -0.70
N GLY A 254 -0.76 -7.65 0.39
CA GLY A 254 -1.96 -8.48 0.53
C GLY A 254 -1.90 -9.42 1.73
N GLY A 255 -2.68 -10.49 1.68
CA GLY A 255 -2.78 -11.46 2.77
C GLY A 255 -1.47 -12.24 3.01
N THR A 256 -1.18 -12.54 4.28
CA THR A 256 0.06 -13.17 4.73
C THR A 256 0.30 -14.54 4.09
N ASP A 257 -0.72 -15.37 3.95
CA ASP A 257 -0.57 -16.70 3.34
C ASP A 257 -0.20 -16.62 1.85
N THR A 258 -0.79 -15.65 1.13
CA THR A 258 -0.40 -15.37 -0.26
C THR A 258 1.04 -14.89 -0.31
N GLY A 259 1.45 -13.98 0.59
CA GLY A 259 2.83 -13.50 0.67
C GLY A 259 3.83 -14.63 0.89
N ARG A 260 3.54 -15.57 1.80
CA ARG A 260 4.37 -16.78 2.01
C ARG A 260 4.47 -17.64 0.74
N ALA A 261 3.35 -17.88 0.04
CA ALA A 261 3.36 -18.63 -1.21
C ALA A 261 4.22 -17.95 -2.29
N LEU A 262 4.12 -16.63 -2.42
CA LEU A 262 4.95 -15.87 -3.36
C LEU A 262 6.44 -15.89 -2.98
N ALA A 263 6.76 -15.85 -1.68
CA ALA A 263 8.14 -15.97 -1.18
C ALA A 263 8.76 -17.33 -1.55
N HIS A 264 7.99 -18.42 -1.49
CA HIS A 264 8.46 -19.74 -1.95
C HIS A 264 8.84 -19.74 -3.43
N VAL A 265 7.97 -19.19 -4.30
CA VAL A 265 8.28 -19.08 -5.74
C VAL A 265 9.48 -18.16 -5.99
N ALA A 266 9.59 -17.05 -5.28
CA ALA A 266 10.73 -16.15 -5.39
C ALA A 266 12.05 -16.83 -4.99
N ALA A 267 12.02 -17.69 -3.96
CA ALA A 267 13.20 -18.45 -3.51
C ALA A 267 13.69 -19.44 -4.58
N GLU A 268 12.81 -20.10 -5.34
CA GLU A 268 13.18 -20.99 -6.45
C GLU A 268 14.00 -20.26 -7.53
N LYS A 269 13.76 -18.97 -7.74
CA LYS A 269 14.42 -18.11 -8.73
C LYS A 269 15.56 -17.27 -8.14
N LEU A 270 15.78 -17.28 -6.82
CA LEU A 270 16.61 -16.32 -6.08
C LEU A 270 16.22 -14.86 -6.40
N MET A 271 14.93 -14.63 -6.65
CA MET A 271 14.39 -13.34 -7.05
C MET A 271 14.13 -12.47 -5.80
N PRO A 272 14.62 -11.21 -5.77
CA PRO A 272 14.25 -10.26 -4.73
C PRO A 272 12.73 -10.07 -4.66
N ILE A 273 12.19 -10.04 -3.44
CA ILE A 273 10.77 -9.80 -3.19
C ILE A 273 10.59 -8.79 -2.06
N THR A 274 9.63 -7.88 -2.20
CA THR A 274 9.14 -7.03 -1.10
C THR A 274 7.70 -7.43 -0.79
N LEU A 275 7.43 -7.68 0.47
CA LEU A 275 6.12 -8.12 0.97
C LEU A 275 5.63 -7.16 2.04
N GLU A 276 4.46 -6.59 1.84
CA GLU A 276 3.68 -5.86 2.83
C GLU A 276 2.41 -6.67 3.11
N LEU A 277 2.29 -7.20 4.32
CA LEU A 277 1.33 -8.24 4.65
C LEU A 277 0.38 -7.79 5.77
N GLY A 278 -0.31 -8.75 6.36
CA GLY A 278 -1.29 -8.52 7.41
C GLY A 278 -0.71 -7.97 8.71
N GLY A 279 -1.59 -7.54 9.58
CA GLY A 279 -1.26 -7.04 10.90
C GLY A 279 -2.32 -7.33 11.95
N LYS A 280 -1.89 -7.35 13.21
CA LYS A 280 -2.76 -7.38 14.39
C LYS A 280 -2.27 -6.35 15.39
N SER A 281 -2.24 -5.11 14.93
CA SER A 281 -1.55 -4.00 15.59
C SER A 281 -2.13 -3.71 16.97
N PRO A 282 -1.30 -3.60 18.03
CA PRO A 282 -1.76 -3.15 19.33
C PRO A 282 -1.98 -1.64 19.33
N THR A 283 -3.00 -1.22 20.08
CA THR A 283 -3.23 0.16 20.48
C THR A 283 -3.24 0.21 21.99
N ILE A 284 -2.44 1.08 22.59
CA ILE A 284 -2.13 1.07 24.02
C ILE A 284 -2.59 2.39 24.64
N VAL A 285 -3.33 2.31 25.74
CA VAL A 285 -3.81 3.49 26.48
C VAL A 285 -3.40 3.40 27.95
N PHE A 286 -2.50 4.28 28.37
CA PHE A 286 -2.09 4.43 29.76
C PHE A 286 -3.04 5.35 30.53
N GLU A 287 -3.03 5.26 31.87
CA GLU A 287 -3.90 6.03 32.76
C GLU A 287 -3.67 7.55 32.71
N ASP A 288 -2.50 7.99 32.28
CA ASP A 288 -2.14 9.40 32.13
C ASP A 288 -2.49 9.97 30.72
N ALA A 289 -3.07 9.17 29.85
CA ALA A 289 -3.45 9.60 28.50
C ALA A 289 -4.62 10.61 28.55
N ASP A 290 -4.64 11.51 27.56
CA ASP A 290 -5.86 12.26 27.24
C ASP A 290 -6.88 11.28 26.64
N LEU A 291 -7.90 10.92 27.41
CA LEU A 291 -8.85 9.88 27.02
C LEU A 291 -9.71 10.26 25.82
N ASP A 292 -10.02 11.55 25.64
CA ASP A 292 -10.82 12.00 24.49
C ASP A 292 -10.02 11.91 23.19
N GLN A 293 -8.73 12.29 23.22
CA GLN A 293 -7.83 12.10 22.09
C GLN A 293 -7.57 10.61 21.80
N ALA A 294 -7.40 9.78 22.85
CA ALA A 294 -7.19 8.35 22.69
C ALA A 294 -8.42 7.66 22.06
N VAL A 295 -9.64 8.00 22.53
CA VAL A 295 -10.89 7.50 21.92
C VAL A 295 -10.97 7.91 20.45
N ALA A 296 -10.79 9.19 20.13
CA ALA A 296 -10.83 9.67 18.74
C ALA A 296 -9.77 8.99 17.86
N GLY A 297 -8.55 8.82 18.38
CA GLY A 297 -7.45 8.15 17.68
C GLY A 297 -7.71 6.66 17.43
N ILE A 298 -8.30 5.94 18.39
CA ILE A 298 -8.68 4.54 18.25
C ILE A 298 -9.86 4.39 17.28
N MET A 299 -10.87 5.23 17.39
CA MET A 299 -11.99 5.27 16.45
C MET A 299 -11.49 5.39 15.02
N PHE A 300 -10.61 6.37 14.76
CA PHE A 300 -9.97 6.53 13.46
C PHE A 300 -9.08 5.35 13.09
N GLY A 301 -8.27 4.86 14.04
CA GLY A 301 -7.33 3.75 13.85
C GLY A 301 -7.99 2.44 13.44
N VAL A 302 -9.17 2.14 14.01
CA VAL A 302 -9.90 0.88 13.79
C VAL A 302 -10.99 1.04 12.73
N PHE A 303 -11.85 2.07 12.83
CA PHE A 303 -13.09 2.11 12.05
C PHE A 303 -12.98 2.86 10.73
N SER A 304 -11.97 3.73 10.53
CA SER A 304 -11.74 4.31 9.21
C SER A 304 -11.48 3.20 8.18
N SER A 305 -11.92 3.41 6.96
CA SER A 305 -11.92 2.39 5.90
C SER A 305 -12.70 1.12 6.27
N SER A 306 -13.66 1.21 7.18
CA SER A 306 -14.44 0.08 7.71
C SER A 306 -13.54 -1.03 8.29
N GLY A 307 -12.42 -0.63 8.93
CA GLY A 307 -11.44 -1.55 9.49
C GLY A 307 -10.58 -2.32 8.48
N GLN A 308 -10.77 -2.10 7.19
CA GLN A 308 -10.09 -2.80 6.10
C GLN A 308 -8.68 -2.22 5.87
N SER A 309 -7.84 -2.33 6.90
CA SER A 309 -6.49 -1.76 6.93
C SER A 309 -5.53 -2.69 7.65
N CYS A 310 -4.40 -3.00 7.02
CA CYS A 310 -3.33 -3.82 7.61
C CYS A 310 -2.76 -3.22 8.91
N ILE A 311 -2.85 -1.89 9.05
CA ILE A 311 -2.43 -1.16 10.25
C ILE A 311 -3.58 -0.85 11.19
N ALA A 312 -4.75 -1.50 11.08
CA ALA A 312 -5.83 -1.30 12.03
C ALA A 312 -5.38 -1.66 13.45
N GLY A 313 -5.52 -0.72 14.38
CA GLY A 313 -5.13 -0.92 15.79
C GLY A 313 -6.16 -1.75 16.55
N SER A 314 -6.45 -2.94 16.05
CA SER A 314 -7.61 -3.75 16.43
C SER A 314 -7.50 -4.43 17.80
N ARG A 315 -6.31 -4.56 18.39
CA ARG A 315 -6.11 -4.98 19.78
C ARG A 315 -5.90 -3.74 20.64
N VAL A 316 -6.88 -3.37 21.45
CA VAL A 316 -6.85 -2.17 22.30
C VAL A 316 -6.53 -2.58 23.74
N PHE A 317 -5.28 -2.37 24.14
CA PHE A 317 -4.80 -2.60 25.50
C PHE A 317 -5.04 -1.35 26.34
N VAL A 318 -5.80 -1.48 27.40
CA VAL A 318 -6.15 -0.37 28.30
C VAL A 318 -5.66 -0.66 29.71
N GLN A 319 -4.97 0.29 30.32
CA GLN A 319 -4.50 0.13 31.70
C GLN A 319 -5.69 -0.09 32.65
N ARG A 320 -5.60 -1.08 33.53
CA ARG A 320 -6.72 -1.55 34.34
C ARG A 320 -7.39 -0.45 35.17
N SER A 321 -6.62 0.51 35.68
CA SER A 321 -7.15 1.63 36.50
C SER A 321 -8.18 2.47 35.78
N ILE A 322 -8.15 2.55 34.45
CA ILE A 322 -9.04 3.35 33.60
C ILE A 322 -9.92 2.50 32.68
N PHE A 323 -9.84 1.17 32.78
CA PHE A 323 -10.43 0.27 31.77
C PHE A 323 -11.93 0.51 31.58
N ASP A 324 -12.71 0.47 32.67
CA ASP A 324 -14.18 0.60 32.57
C ASP A 324 -14.61 1.98 32.05
N GLU A 325 -13.96 3.04 32.53
CA GLU A 325 -14.23 4.40 32.06
C GLU A 325 -13.92 4.55 30.57
N PHE A 326 -12.74 4.13 30.16
CA PHE A 326 -12.29 4.24 28.79
C PHE A 326 -13.17 3.42 27.83
N VAL A 327 -13.47 2.17 28.17
CA VAL A 327 -14.31 1.28 27.35
C VAL A 327 -15.72 1.85 27.21
N ASN A 328 -16.31 2.41 28.27
CA ASN A 328 -17.63 3.05 28.19
C ASN A 328 -17.63 4.26 27.24
N ARG A 329 -16.58 5.11 27.28
CA ARG A 329 -16.42 6.23 26.33
C ARG A 329 -16.29 5.72 24.91
N LEU A 330 -15.46 4.70 24.67
CA LEU A 330 -15.22 4.11 23.34
C LEU A 330 -16.51 3.50 22.77
N VAL A 331 -17.26 2.74 23.55
CA VAL A 331 -18.56 2.15 23.16
C VAL A 331 -19.57 3.25 22.81
N THR A 332 -19.65 4.30 23.62
CA THR A 332 -20.56 5.43 23.36
C THR A 332 -20.22 6.12 22.04
N ALA A 333 -18.93 6.39 21.80
CA ALA A 333 -18.47 7.01 20.57
C ALA A 333 -18.70 6.10 19.36
N THR A 334 -18.48 4.78 19.50
CA THR A 334 -18.67 3.80 18.42
C THR A 334 -20.14 3.71 18.00
N ASN A 335 -21.08 3.71 18.96
CA ASN A 335 -22.52 3.68 18.67
C ASN A 335 -23.03 4.97 17.99
N ALA A 336 -22.29 6.06 18.05
CA ALA A 336 -22.63 7.32 17.39
C ALA A 336 -22.12 7.43 15.95
N LEU A 337 -21.37 6.43 15.44
CA LEU A 337 -20.85 6.44 14.07
C LEU A 337 -21.97 6.30 13.05
N GLU A 338 -21.97 7.17 12.03
CA GLU A 338 -22.93 7.11 10.93
C GLU A 338 -22.47 6.13 9.85
N LEU A 339 -23.31 5.12 9.58
CA LEU A 339 -23.13 4.19 8.47
C LEU A 339 -23.88 4.69 7.24
N GLY A 340 -23.28 4.49 6.07
CA GLY A 340 -23.92 4.86 4.81
C GLY A 340 -23.04 4.61 3.59
N PRO A 341 -23.54 4.95 2.38
CA PRO A 341 -22.73 4.86 1.17
C PRO A 341 -21.55 5.84 1.24
N GLY A 342 -20.41 5.45 0.67
CA GLY A 342 -19.20 6.26 0.69
C GLY A 342 -19.35 7.62 -0.01
N THR A 343 -20.36 7.79 -0.83
CA THR A 343 -20.72 9.05 -1.50
C THR A 343 -21.49 10.05 -0.63
N ASP A 344 -22.10 9.61 0.47
CA ASP A 344 -22.77 10.52 1.43
C ASP A 344 -21.71 11.18 2.32
N PRO A 345 -21.63 12.53 2.36
CA PRO A 345 -20.61 13.23 3.15
C PRO A 345 -20.75 13.05 4.68
N ARG A 346 -21.88 12.55 5.16
CA ARG A 346 -22.11 12.25 6.59
C ARG A 346 -21.54 10.89 6.99
N THR A 347 -21.35 10.00 6.01
CA THR A 347 -20.87 8.64 6.27
C THR A 347 -19.47 8.65 6.90
N GLN A 348 -19.34 7.98 8.04
CA GLN A 348 -18.08 7.73 8.73
C GLN A 348 -17.61 6.29 8.54
N VAL A 349 -18.54 5.32 8.49
CA VAL A 349 -18.25 3.91 8.22
C VAL A 349 -19.05 3.48 6.99
N ALA A 350 -18.32 3.24 5.93
CA ALA A 350 -18.82 2.84 4.63
C ALA A 350 -18.95 1.32 4.54
N PRO A 351 -19.53 0.73 3.47
CA PRO A 351 -19.62 -0.71 3.34
C PRO A 351 -18.22 -1.36 3.23
N MET A 352 -18.16 -2.63 3.49
CA MET A 352 -17.00 -3.46 3.20
C MET A 352 -16.92 -3.72 1.69
N VAL A 353 -15.73 -4.03 1.17
CA VAL A 353 -15.48 -4.14 -0.27
C VAL A 353 -16.35 -5.18 -1.00
N ALA A 354 -16.79 -6.22 -0.31
CA ALA A 354 -17.61 -7.29 -0.88
C ALA A 354 -18.45 -7.99 0.20
N PHE A 355 -19.60 -8.54 -0.20
CA PHE A 355 -20.47 -9.31 0.68
C PHE A 355 -19.74 -10.52 1.29
N SER A 356 -18.98 -11.25 0.47
CA SER A 356 -18.21 -12.40 0.96
C SER A 356 -17.20 -12.02 2.04
N HIS A 357 -16.59 -10.84 1.94
CA HIS A 357 -15.67 -10.35 2.95
C HIS A 357 -16.39 -9.93 4.23
N ARG A 358 -17.55 -9.25 4.11
CA ARG A 358 -18.42 -8.94 5.24
C ARG A 358 -18.83 -10.21 5.99
N ASP A 359 -19.26 -11.23 5.26
CA ASP A 359 -19.73 -12.49 5.84
C ASP A 359 -18.60 -13.24 6.55
N ASN A 360 -17.36 -13.18 6.02
CA ASN A 360 -16.18 -13.71 6.70
C ASN A 360 -15.90 -12.97 8.03
N VAL A 361 -16.02 -11.65 8.06
CA VAL A 361 -15.87 -10.87 9.30
C VAL A 361 -16.95 -11.21 10.31
N SER A 362 -18.21 -11.34 9.85
CA SER A 362 -19.32 -11.79 10.71
C SER A 362 -19.02 -13.15 11.32
N ALA A 363 -18.62 -14.11 10.52
CA ALA A 363 -18.29 -15.45 11.01
C ALA A 363 -17.15 -15.46 12.04
N MET A 364 -16.12 -14.61 11.86
CA MET A 364 -15.04 -14.49 12.85
C MET A 364 -15.52 -13.90 14.19
N VAL A 365 -16.45 -12.96 14.13
CA VAL A 365 -17.06 -12.36 15.35
C VAL A 365 -17.96 -13.38 16.05
N ASP A 366 -18.79 -14.12 15.30
CA ASP A 366 -19.65 -15.16 15.83
C ASP A 366 -18.84 -16.26 16.52
N GLU A 367 -17.73 -16.70 15.89
CA GLU A 367 -16.83 -17.70 16.48
C GLU A 367 -16.17 -17.16 17.75
N ALA A 368 -15.74 -15.90 17.78
CA ALA A 368 -15.20 -15.28 19.00
C ALA A 368 -16.20 -15.25 20.15
N VAL A 369 -17.47 -14.98 19.88
CA VAL A 369 -18.55 -15.00 20.87
C VAL A 369 -18.77 -16.42 21.40
N LEU A 370 -18.76 -17.43 20.53
CA LEU A 370 -18.83 -18.84 20.95
C LEU A 370 -17.66 -19.24 21.85
N GLN A 371 -16.49 -18.63 21.62
CA GLN A 371 -15.27 -18.83 22.43
C GLN A 371 -15.23 -17.96 23.70
N GLY A 372 -16.28 -17.21 24.00
CA GLY A 372 -16.44 -16.45 25.24
C GLY A 372 -16.11 -14.97 25.17
N ALA A 373 -15.84 -14.40 23.98
CA ALA A 373 -15.74 -12.96 23.81
C ALA A 373 -17.10 -12.29 24.10
N LYS A 374 -17.07 -11.13 24.77
CA LYS A 374 -18.28 -10.35 25.04
C LYS A 374 -18.43 -9.25 24.01
N VAL A 375 -19.58 -9.19 23.34
CA VAL A 375 -19.94 -8.07 22.47
C VAL A 375 -20.36 -6.89 23.35
N LEU A 376 -19.66 -5.77 23.23
CA LEU A 376 -20.01 -4.54 23.93
C LEU A 376 -20.84 -3.60 23.07
N CYS A 377 -20.67 -3.62 21.76
CA CYS A 377 -21.55 -3.00 20.76
C CYS A 377 -21.32 -3.63 19.38
N GLY A 378 -22.27 -3.43 18.46
CA GLY A 378 -22.19 -3.98 17.09
C GLY A 378 -22.38 -5.48 17.04
N GLY A 379 -21.46 -6.17 16.36
CA GLY A 379 -21.42 -7.65 16.25
C GLY A 379 -22.42 -8.25 15.28
N MET A 380 -22.99 -7.45 14.37
CA MET A 380 -24.02 -7.95 13.43
C MET A 380 -24.07 -7.11 12.14
N ILE A 381 -24.74 -7.67 11.15
CA ILE A 381 -25.15 -6.94 9.95
C ILE A 381 -26.29 -6.01 10.35
N PRO A 382 -26.29 -4.71 9.93
CA PRO A 382 -27.36 -3.79 10.25
C PRO A 382 -28.70 -4.25 9.63
N ASP A 383 -29.80 -4.10 10.39
CA ASP A 383 -31.16 -4.42 9.96
C ASP A 383 -31.90 -3.23 9.33
N GLU A 384 -31.24 -2.06 9.22
CA GLU A 384 -31.81 -0.86 8.65
C GLU A 384 -32.13 -1.04 7.15
N PRO A 385 -33.39 -0.81 6.68
CA PRO A 385 -33.76 -1.03 5.28
C PRO A 385 -32.91 -0.25 4.26
N ARG A 386 -32.42 0.94 4.64
CA ARG A 386 -31.56 1.76 3.76
C ARG A 386 -30.16 1.16 3.51
N LEU A 387 -29.73 0.20 4.33
CA LEU A 387 -28.44 -0.45 4.27
C LEU A 387 -28.52 -1.92 3.77
N ALA A 388 -29.73 -2.41 3.54
CA ALA A 388 -30.01 -3.84 3.26
C ALA A 388 -29.30 -4.35 1.98
N ASP A 389 -29.19 -3.48 0.96
CA ASP A 389 -28.61 -3.85 -0.33
C ASP A 389 -27.08 -3.74 -0.38
N GLY A 390 -26.43 -3.24 0.70
CA GLY A 390 -24.99 -3.04 0.76
C GLY A 390 -24.25 -4.02 1.66
N ALA A 391 -22.94 -4.10 1.48
CA ALA A 391 -22.06 -4.96 2.28
C ALA A 391 -21.69 -4.33 3.63
N TYR A 392 -22.66 -3.82 4.39
CA TYR A 392 -22.45 -3.15 5.67
C TYR A 392 -22.28 -4.12 6.83
N TYR A 393 -21.46 -3.74 7.81
CA TYR A 393 -21.29 -4.41 9.08
C TYR A 393 -21.15 -3.37 10.18
N LEU A 394 -21.83 -3.56 11.33
CA LEU A 394 -21.80 -2.59 12.42
C LEU A 394 -20.40 -2.50 13.04
N PRO A 395 -19.89 -1.28 13.32
CA PRO A 395 -18.70 -1.09 14.11
C PRO A 395 -18.83 -1.84 15.44
N THR A 396 -17.85 -2.71 15.71
CA THR A 396 -17.95 -3.72 16.75
C THR A 396 -16.83 -3.56 17.78
N ILE A 397 -17.19 -3.65 19.06
CA ILE A 397 -16.22 -3.75 20.15
C ILE A 397 -16.46 -5.08 20.86
N LEU A 398 -15.42 -5.90 20.90
CA LEU A 398 -15.37 -7.14 21.68
C LEU A 398 -14.52 -6.92 22.93
N SER A 399 -14.86 -7.56 24.03
CA SER A 399 -14.01 -7.65 25.22
C SER A 399 -13.57 -9.09 25.43
N VAL A 400 -12.27 -9.28 25.62
CA VAL A 400 -11.66 -10.56 25.99
C VAL A 400 -10.70 -10.32 27.16
N THR A 401 -10.36 -11.40 27.87
CA THR A 401 -9.44 -11.33 29.02
C THR A 401 -8.07 -11.92 28.72
N ASP A 402 -7.92 -12.59 27.56
CA ASP A 402 -6.72 -13.33 27.20
C ASP A 402 -6.33 -13.01 25.75
N ASN A 403 -5.09 -12.52 25.56
CA ASN A 403 -4.54 -12.21 24.25
C ASN A 403 -4.31 -13.48 23.39
N SER A 404 -4.26 -14.67 24.00
CA SER A 404 -4.14 -15.94 23.26
C SER A 404 -5.42 -16.34 22.52
N ALA A 405 -6.56 -15.67 22.81
CA ALA A 405 -7.81 -15.94 22.11
C ALA A 405 -7.63 -15.80 20.58
N PRO A 406 -8.15 -16.72 19.77
CA PRO A 406 -7.94 -16.71 18.31
C PRO A 406 -8.28 -15.38 17.65
N ILE A 407 -9.32 -14.69 18.13
CA ILE A 407 -9.72 -13.38 17.60
C ILE A 407 -8.67 -12.29 17.84
N CYS A 408 -7.78 -12.43 18.84
CA CYS A 408 -6.64 -11.56 19.11
C CYS A 408 -5.41 -11.91 18.25
N GLN A 409 -5.35 -13.10 17.67
CA GLN A 409 -4.21 -13.61 16.93
C GLN A 409 -4.41 -13.56 15.40
N GLN A 410 -5.65 -13.57 14.93
CA GLN A 410 -6.00 -13.55 13.51
C GLN A 410 -6.34 -12.12 13.04
N GLU A 411 -5.90 -11.77 11.83
CA GLU A 411 -6.29 -10.52 11.19
C GLU A 411 -7.76 -10.57 10.75
N ILE A 412 -8.58 -9.66 11.27
CA ILE A 412 -10.03 -9.61 10.97
C ILE A 412 -10.30 -8.85 9.66
N PHE A 413 -9.58 -7.77 9.44
CA PHE A 413 -9.70 -6.86 8.30
C PHE A 413 -11.11 -6.27 8.13
N GLY A 414 -11.75 -5.94 9.25
CA GLY A 414 -13.11 -5.40 9.36
C GLY A 414 -13.24 -4.43 10.53
N PRO A 415 -14.42 -3.79 10.70
CA PRO A 415 -14.64 -2.75 11.71
C PRO A 415 -14.80 -3.33 13.13
N VAL A 416 -13.80 -4.03 13.62
CA VAL A 416 -13.83 -4.75 14.90
C VAL A 416 -12.62 -4.38 15.76
N ALA A 417 -12.88 -3.81 16.93
CA ALA A 417 -11.91 -3.59 18.00
C ALA A 417 -12.06 -4.65 19.10
N ILE A 418 -10.94 -5.06 19.68
CA ILE A 418 -10.90 -6.00 20.81
C ILE A 418 -10.23 -5.29 21.96
N VAL A 419 -10.93 -5.11 23.08
CA VAL A 419 -10.40 -4.46 24.28
C VAL A 419 -9.88 -5.48 25.29
N LEU A 420 -8.67 -5.24 25.80
CA LEU A 420 -7.97 -6.07 26.78
C LEU A 420 -7.41 -5.20 27.91
N PRO A 421 -7.53 -5.59 29.17
CA PRO A 421 -6.87 -4.88 30.25
C PRO A 421 -5.39 -5.30 30.36
N PHE A 422 -4.52 -4.39 30.83
CA PHE A 422 -3.17 -4.72 31.27
C PHE A 422 -2.88 -4.08 32.64
N ASP A 423 -1.96 -4.67 33.40
CA ASP A 423 -1.68 -4.24 34.77
C ASP A 423 -0.42 -3.37 34.88
N ASN A 424 0.62 -3.68 34.12
CA ASN A 424 1.92 -2.98 34.15
C ASN A 424 2.62 -3.02 32.78
N GLU A 425 3.72 -2.24 32.64
CA GLU A 425 4.46 -2.12 31.38
C GLU A 425 5.05 -3.46 30.89
N SER A 426 5.51 -4.34 31.79
CA SER A 426 6.09 -5.63 31.42
C SER A 426 5.03 -6.57 30.84
N ASP A 427 3.91 -6.72 31.53
CA ASP A 427 2.77 -7.52 31.10
C ASP A 427 2.22 -7.01 29.76
N LEU A 428 2.10 -5.69 29.61
CA LEU A 428 1.69 -5.06 28.36
C LEU A 428 2.62 -5.42 27.19
N VAL A 429 3.95 -5.26 27.36
CA VAL A 429 4.92 -5.52 26.30
C VAL A 429 4.89 -6.99 25.88
N ASP A 430 4.79 -7.90 26.84
CA ASP A 430 4.69 -9.34 26.58
C ASP A 430 3.43 -9.64 25.75
N GLN A 431 2.26 -9.18 26.18
CA GLN A 431 0.98 -9.39 25.47
C GLN A 431 0.95 -8.71 24.10
N ALA A 432 1.42 -7.46 24.00
CA ALA A 432 1.41 -6.70 22.74
C ALA A 432 2.29 -7.35 21.67
N ASN A 433 3.44 -7.92 22.08
CA ASN A 433 4.37 -8.63 21.21
C ASN A 433 3.99 -10.09 20.94
N ASP A 434 3.09 -10.68 21.74
CA ASP A 434 2.61 -12.05 21.58
C ASP A 434 1.61 -12.15 20.42
N THR A 435 2.15 -12.12 19.22
CA THR A 435 1.48 -12.33 17.93
C THR A 435 2.54 -12.61 16.86
N VAL A 436 2.17 -13.29 15.80
CA VAL A 436 3.04 -13.50 14.62
C VAL A 436 3.25 -12.22 13.81
N PHE A 437 2.45 -11.19 14.05
CA PHE A 437 2.49 -9.93 13.32
C PHE A 437 3.39 -8.88 14.01
N GLY A 438 3.82 -7.88 13.23
CA GLY A 438 4.62 -6.76 13.71
C GLY A 438 4.60 -5.57 12.77
N LEU A 439 3.40 -5.11 12.33
CA LEU A 439 3.29 -4.03 11.35
C LEU A 439 3.30 -2.66 12.00
N ALA A 440 2.36 -2.40 12.91
CA ALA A 440 2.20 -1.08 13.52
C ALA A 440 1.77 -1.17 14.99
N CYS A 441 1.89 -0.04 15.69
CA CYS A 441 1.42 0.16 17.06
C CYS A 441 0.97 1.62 17.26
N GLY A 442 -0.09 1.83 18.04
CA GLY A 442 -0.47 3.13 18.57
C GLY A 442 -0.28 3.19 20.09
N LEU A 443 0.09 4.33 20.61
CA LEU A 443 0.39 4.51 22.03
C LEU A 443 -0.09 5.87 22.51
N TRP A 444 -0.87 5.90 23.60
CA TRP A 444 -1.36 7.12 24.26
C TRP A 444 -0.83 7.23 25.69
N THR A 445 -0.03 8.24 25.95
CA THR A 445 0.55 8.61 27.26
C THR A 445 1.07 10.05 27.21
N THR A 446 1.04 10.76 28.32
CA THR A 446 1.69 12.08 28.47
C THR A 446 3.12 11.96 29.00
N ASP A 447 3.55 10.77 29.46
CA ASP A 447 4.92 10.50 29.93
C ASP A 447 5.85 10.17 28.75
N PHE A 448 6.69 11.14 28.35
CA PHE A 448 7.64 10.95 27.25
C PHE A 448 8.67 9.83 27.51
N PRO A 449 9.30 9.68 28.68
CA PRO A 449 10.15 8.53 28.97
C PRO A 449 9.46 7.18 28.79
N ARG A 450 8.20 7.05 29.21
CA ARG A 450 7.36 5.87 29.00
C ARG A 450 7.13 5.63 27.52
N ALA A 451 6.69 6.67 26.79
CA ALA A 451 6.45 6.59 25.36
C ALA A 451 7.67 6.07 24.62
N TRP A 452 8.86 6.56 24.95
CA TRP A 452 10.13 6.13 24.34
C TRP A 452 10.48 4.67 24.68
N ARG A 453 10.35 4.27 25.95
CA ARG A 453 10.64 2.88 26.37
C ARG A 453 9.71 1.89 25.68
N ILE A 454 8.41 2.16 25.70
CA ILE A 454 7.40 1.28 25.09
C ILE A 454 7.57 1.23 23.57
N ALA A 455 7.74 2.37 22.89
CA ALA A 455 7.97 2.40 21.45
C ALA A 455 9.17 1.56 21.01
N LYS A 456 10.24 1.49 21.83
CA LYS A 456 11.41 0.64 21.57
C LYS A 456 11.19 -0.83 21.91
N ALA A 457 10.29 -1.14 22.85
CA ALA A 457 10.04 -2.49 23.30
C ALA A 457 9.03 -3.24 22.42
N ILE A 458 8.14 -2.51 21.73
CA ILE A 458 7.14 -3.10 20.83
C ILE A 458 7.79 -3.54 19.52
N SER A 459 7.55 -4.79 19.13
CA SER A 459 8.00 -5.38 17.87
C SER A 459 7.07 -4.98 16.71
N ALA A 460 7.15 -3.72 16.28
CA ALA A 460 6.39 -3.17 15.16
C ALA A 460 7.27 -2.30 14.27
N GLY A 461 7.03 -2.34 12.96
CA GLY A 461 7.76 -1.51 11.99
C GLY A 461 7.45 -0.03 12.11
N THR A 462 6.24 0.32 12.60
CA THR A 462 5.81 1.72 12.81
C THR A 462 5.14 1.86 14.17
N VAL A 463 5.55 2.88 14.94
CA VAL A 463 4.92 3.23 16.23
C VAL A 463 4.47 4.68 16.19
N TRP A 464 3.20 4.93 16.48
CA TRP A 464 2.64 6.27 16.65
C TRP A 464 2.41 6.57 18.13
N VAL A 465 2.75 7.76 18.57
CA VAL A 465 2.53 8.24 19.93
C VAL A 465 1.57 9.42 19.88
N ASN A 466 0.46 9.32 20.63
CA ASN A 466 -0.63 10.30 20.71
C ASN A 466 -1.22 10.68 19.34
N THR A 467 -1.14 9.78 18.38
CA THR A 467 -1.71 9.89 17.03
C THR A 467 -1.86 8.49 16.41
N TYR A 468 -2.53 8.38 15.24
CA TYR A 468 -2.63 7.13 14.51
C TYR A 468 -2.73 7.35 13.00
N LYS A 469 -2.24 6.39 12.17
CA LYS A 469 -2.30 6.41 10.70
C LYS A 469 -1.72 7.69 10.05
N GLN A 470 -0.81 8.39 10.75
CA GLN A 470 -0.09 9.52 10.17
C GLN A 470 1.14 9.00 9.42
N PHE A 471 1.22 9.31 8.13
CA PHE A 471 2.31 8.87 7.27
C PHE A 471 3.07 10.05 6.68
N SER A 472 4.39 9.90 6.63
CA SER A 472 5.25 10.66 5.75
C SER A 472 5.71 9.77 4.60
N ILE A 473 5.69 10.30 3.38
CA ILE A 473 6.15 9.56 2.19
C ILE A 473 7.67 9.31 2.27
N SER A 474 8.40 10.22 2.92
CA SER A 474 9.85 10.13 3.10
C SER A 474 10.30 9.18 4.22
N THR A 475 9.38 8.73 5.07
CA THR A 475 9.69 7.80 6.16
C THR A 475 9.55 6.36 5.65
N PRO A 476 10.56 5.50 5.83
CA PRO A 476 10.48 4.08 5.47
C PRO A 476 9.30 3.39 6.17
N PHE A 477 8.71 2.43 5.49
CA PHE A 477 7.63 1.60 6.00
C PHE A 477 7.98 0.13 5.77
N SER A 478 7.88 -0.68 6.82
CA SER A 478 8.24 -2.10 6.79
C SER A 478 7.44 -2.87 7.84
N GLY A 479 7.00 -4.06 7.50
CA GLY A 479 6.51 -5.03 8.48
C GLY A 479 7.65 -5.83 9.11
N LEU A 480 7.53 -6.13 10.40
CA LEU A 480 8.37 -7.11 11.10
C LEU A 480 7.64 -8.45 11.19
N LYS A 481 8.35 -9.52 11.53
CA LYS A 481 7.79 -10.88 11.66
C LYS A 481 7.00 -11.26 10.39
N ASP A 482 5.78 -11.80 10.54
CA ASP A 482 4.91 -12.20 9.42
C ASP A 482 4.16 -11.03 8.76
N SER A 483 4.43 -9.80 9.17
CA SER A 483 3.83 -8.61 8.55
C SER A 483 4.58 -8.10 7.32
N GLY A 484 5.78 -8.57 7.04
CA GLY A 484 6.45 -8.15 5.81
C GLY A 484 7.91 -8.58 5.68
N LEU A 485 8.42 -8.34 4.48
CA LEU A 485 9.82 -8.55 4.10
C LEU A 485 10.25 -7.41 3.18
N GLY A 486 11.36 -6.74 3.51
CA GLY A 486 11.84 -5.58 2.77
C GLY A 486 11.25 -4.27 3.27
N THR A 487 11.39 -3.21 2.47
CA THR A 487 11.02 -1.84 2.87
C THR A 487 10.37 -1.11 1.71
N GLU A 488 9.32 -0.37 1.99
CA GLU A 488 8.68 0.58 1.08
C GLU A 488 8.85 2.02 1.60
N LYS A 489 8.51 3.00 0.77
CA LYS A 489 8.64 4.45 1.05
C LYS A 489 10.07 4.92 1.33
N GLY A 490 10.24 6.21 1.45
CA GLY A 490 11.54 6.81 1.68
C GLY A 490 12.55 6.52 0.55
N ARG A 491 13.79 6.88 0.77
CA ARG A 491 14.89 6.59 -0.17
C ARG A 491 15.21 5.10 -0.24
N ASP A 492 15.07 4.38 0.87
CA ASP A 492 15.35 2.94 0.93
C ASP A 492 14.32 2.15 0.12
N GLY A 493 13.06 2.59 0.11
CA GLY A 493 12.03 2.05 -0.78
C GLY A 493 12.41 2.19 -2.26
N ILE A 494 12.98 3.32 -2.69
CA ILE A 494 13.45 3.50 -4.06
C ILE A 494 14.68 2.61 -4.34
N ARG A 495 15.66 2.56 -3.42
CA ARG A 495 16.84 1.71 -3.56
C ARG A 495 16.50 0.23 -3.66
N SER A 496 15.40 -0.21 -3.07
CA SER A 496 14.94 -1.59 -3.15
C SER A 496 14.61 -2.06 -4.57
N TYR A 497 14.50 -1.14 -5.54
CA TYR A 497 14.27 -1.41 -6.98
C TYR A 497 15.55 -1.26 -7.82
N MET A 498 16.72 -1.22 -7.19
CA MET A 498 18.01 -1.06 -7.84
C MET A 498 18.98 -2.16 -7.43
N ASN A 499 19.84 -2.56 -8.35
CA ASN A 499 21.01 -3.37 -8.06
C ASN A 499 22.19 -2.48 -7.72
N GLN A 500 22.91 -2.80 -6.65
CA GLN A 500 24.17 -2.14 -6.32
C GLN A 500 25.32 -2.82 -7.06
N LYS A 501 26.18 -2.02 -7.72
CA LYS A 501 27.36 -2.49 -8.46
C LYS A 501 28.60 -1.80 -7.93
N SER A 502 29.66 -2.58 -7.69
CA SER A 502 30.98 -2.05 -7.35
C SER A 502 31.86 -2.02 -8.59
N ILE A 503 32.52 -0.88 -8.84
CA ILE A 503 33.39 -0.65 -9.97
C ILE A 503 34.79 -0.34 -9.45
N TYR A 504 35.79 -1.06 -9.98
CA TYR A 504 37.20 -0.86 -9.66
C TYR A 504 37.93 -0.45 -10.95
N ILE A 505 38.60 0.69 -10.93
CA ILE A 505 39.37 1.24 -12.05
C ILE A 505 40.82 1.33 -11.64
N ASP A 506 41.69 0.57 -12.34
CA ASP A 506 43.14 0.69 -12.12
C ASP A 506 43.65 2.08 -12.45
N THR A 507 44.48 2.65 -11.58
CA THR A 507 45.09 3.98 -11.72
C THR A 507 46.60 3.92 -11.83
N ALA A 508 47.21 2.75 -11.69
CA ALA A 508 48.66 2.58 -11.77
C ALA A 508 49.16 2.22 -13.17
N GLY A 509 48.33 1.60 -13.99
CA GLY A 509 48.69 1.12 -15.32
C GLY A 509 49.79 0.03 -15.31
N GLN A 510 49.96 -0.64 -14.15
CA GLN A 510 50.95 -1.70 -14.01
C GLN A 510 50.31 -3.07 -14.14
N PRO A 511 51.01 -4.05 -14.75
CA PRO A 511 50.53 -5.42 -14.83
C PRO A 511 50.30 -6.02 -13.43
N LEU A 512 49.24 -6.84 -13.28
CA LEU A 512 49.00 -7.54 -12.02
C LEU A 512 50.18 -8.45 -11.67
N PRO A 513 50.76 -8.39 -10.44
CA PRO A 513 51.96 -9.13 -10.06
C PRO A 513 51.82 -10.66 -10.15
N TRP A 514 50.59 -11.18 -10.15
CA TRP A 514 50.31 -12.62 -10.24
C TRP A 514 50.61 -13.19 -11.64
N ALA A 515 50.32 -12.42 -12.68
CA ALA A 515 50.57 -12.83 -14.09
C ALA A 515 51.99 -12.45 -14.50
N ARG A 516 53.01 -13.21 -14.08
CA ARG A 516 54.38 -13.02 -14.55
C ARG A 516 54.48 -13.49 -15.99
N THR A 517 54.71 -12.56 -16.92
CA THR A 517 55.12 -12.89 -18.29
C THR A 517 56.59 -13.30 -18.30
N ALA A 518 57.01 -14.08 -19.33
CA ALA A 518 58.37 -14.60 -19.42
C ALA A 518 59.48 -13.51 -19.44
N ASP A 519 59.10 -12.25 -19.73
CA ASP A 519 60.01 -11.09 -19.76
C ASP A 519 60.24 -10.44 -18.39
N ASN A 520 59.53 -10.86 -17.34
CA ASN A 520 59.64 -10.32 -15.98
C ASN A 520 60.21 -11.36 -14.97
N ARG A 521 61.11 -12.26 -15.41
CA ARG A 521 61.86 -13.16 -14.53
C ARG A 521 63.17 -12.57 -14.10
#